data_16932a549cfbceb6cc7eb8ec0d3882b1
#
_entry.id   16932a549cfbceb6cc7eb8ec0d3882b1
#
_cell.length_a   1.000
_cell.length_b   1.000
_cell.length_c   1.000
_cell.angle_alpha   90.00
_cell.angle_beta   90.00
_cell.angle_gamma   90.00
#
_symmetry.space_group_name_H-M   'P 1'
#
loop_
_entity.id
_entity.type
_entity.pdbx_description
1 polymer ?
#
loop_
_entity_poly.entity_id
_entity_poly.type
_entity_poly.pdbx_seq_one_letter_code
_entity_poly.pdbx_strand_id
1 'polypeptide(L)'
;ISYLLKSLKDFPVDITAVVSVCDDGSSTGRLREEFNTPAVGDIRKVIVSLSETEPLVEELLNYRFKTTSDLNGHAVGNLLLTAMANITGNMSDGIESLSKVLNLKGKVLPLTEDNVVLMAKMHDGTIVEGEHHITEAHSKIKEVYYKHKPIVCDAVIKAIREADCIILSMGSLFTSILPNLICKDVIK
;
A
#
# COMPACT_ATOMS: atom_id res chain seq x y z
N ILE A 1 10.25 -2.50 3.16
CA ILE A 1 10.05 -3.27 1.92
C ILE A 1 10.90 -2.74 0.75
N SER A 2 11.04 -1.43 0.59
CA SER A 2 11.71 -0.81 -0.58
C SER A 2 13.15 -1.30 -0.81
N TYR A 3 13.97 -1.40 0.23
CA TYR A 3 15.35 -1.90 0.11
C TYR A 3 15.40 -3.36 -0.37
N LEU A 4 14.52 -4.22 0.17
CA LEU A 4 14.44 -5.61 -0.23
C LEU A 4 14.05 -5.73 -1.72
N LEU A 5 13.04 -5.00 -2.16
CA LEU A 5 12.58 -5.04 -3.55
C LEU A 5 13.62 -4.49 -4.52
N LYS A 6 14.30 -3.38 -4.16
CA LYS A 6 15.41 -2.83 -4.95
C LYS A 6 16.54 -3.85 -5.15
N SER A 7 16.81 -4.70 -4.16
CA SER A 7 17.80 -5.76 -4.28
C SER A 7 17.26 -6.98 -5.05
N LEU A 8 16.03 -7.41 -4.76
CA LEU A 8 15.45 -8.59 -5.39
C LEU A 8 15.24 -8.45 -6.90
N LYS A 9 14.92 -7.24 -7.39
CA LYS A 9 14.67 -7.02 -8.82
C LYS A 9 15.87 -7.32 -9.72
N ASP A 10 17.09 -7.40 -9.17
CA ASP A 10 18.30 -7.72 -9.91
C ASP A 10 18.57 -9.22 -10.00
N PHE A 11 17.75 -10.05 -9.35
CA PHE A 11 17.82 -11.51 -9.43
C PHE A 11 16.82 -12.05 -10.46
N PRO A 12 17.08 -13.25 -11.02
CA PRO A 12 16.19 -13.90 -11.98
C PRO A 12 14.98 -14.55 -11.28
N VAL A 13 14.13 -13.74 -10.65
CA VAL A 13 12.94 -14.15 -9.91
C VAL A 13 11.72 -13.33 -10.34
N ASP A 14 10.57 -13.97 -10.38
CA ASP A 14 9.29 -13.30 -10.63
C ASP A 14 8.74 -12.74 -9.32
N ILE A 15 8.72 -11.41 -9.21
CA ILE A 15 8.29 -10.73 -7.99
C ILE A 15 6.82 -10.33 -8.10
N THR A 16 6.02 -10.72 -7.10
CA THR A 16 4.69 -10.14 -6.87
C THR A 16 4.65 -9.53 -5.46
N ALA A 17 4.49 -8.23 -5.39
CA ALA A 17 4.37 -7.50 -4.13
C ALA A 17 2.91 -7.25 -3.79
N VAL A 18 2.40 -7.87 -2.73
CA VAL A 18 1.09 -7.59 -2.16
C VAL A 18 1.21 -6.48 -1.13
N VAL A 19 0.41 -5.44 -1.28
CA VAL A 19 0.50 -4.22 -0.45
C VAL A 19 -0.79 -4.01 0.30
N SER A 20 -0.69 -3.83 1.63
CA SER A 20 -1.83 -3.38 2.44
C SER A 20 -2.21 -1.93 2.07
N VAL A 21 -3.49 -1.62 2.16
CA VAL A 21 -4.04 -0.32 1.75
C VAL A 21 -4.70 0.42 2.92
N CYS A 22 -4.12 0.27 4.11
CA CYS A 22 -4.68 0.84 5.35
C CYS A 22 -4.13 2.22 5.72
N ASP A 23 -3.02 2.67 5.08
CA ASP A 23 -2.40 3.96 5.38
C ASP A 23 -3.41 5.09 5.22
N ASP A 24 -3.56 5.91 6.25
CA ASP A 24 -4.45 7.07 6.29
C ASP A 24 -3.71 8.37 6.68
N GLY A 25 -2.39 8.33 6.64
CA GLY A 25 -1.56 9.49 6.99
C GLY A 25 -1.41 10.50 5.85
N SER A 26 -1.27 11.77 6.21
CA SER A 26 -0.89 12.88 5.31
C SER A 26 -1.62 12.93 3.96
N SER A 27 -0.85 12.86 2.87
CA SER A 27 -1.33 12.89 1.49
C SER A 27 -2.27 11.72 1.17
N THR A 28 -1.98 10.53 1.68
CA THR A 28 -2.78 9.32 1.41
C THR A 28 -4.17 9.46 2.01
N GLY A 29 -4.28 9.88 3.28
CA GLY A 29 -5.57 10.05 3.96
C GLY A 29 -6.48 11.03 3.22
N ARG A 30 -5.96 12.20 2.82
CA ARG A 30 -6.74 13.20 2.08
C ARG A 30 -7.27 12.67 0.74
N LEU A 31 -6.42 11.96 -0.04
CA LEU A 31 -6.84 11.38 -1.31
C LEU A 31 -7.88 10.26 -1.13
N ARG A 32 -7.75 9.46 -0.07
CA ARG A 32 -8.74 8.44 0.27
C ARG A 32 -10.11 9.03 0.57
N GLU A 33 -10.15 10.12 1.34
CA GLU A 33 -11.39 10.82 1.71
C GLU A 33 -12.04 11.48 0.48
N GLU A 34 -11.23 12.17 -0.33
CA GLU A 34 -11.74 12.92 -1.48
C GLU A 34 -12.21 12.03 -2.63
N PHE A 35 -11.45 10.97 -2.94
CA PHE A 35 -11.71 10.10 -4.10
C PHE A 35 -12.30 8.74 -3.73
N ASN A 36 -12.51 8.45 -2.43
CA ASN A 36 -12.96 7.15 -1.93
C ASN A 36 -12.15 5.97 -2.50
N THR A 37 -10.82 6.09 -2.49
CA THR A 37 -9.88 5.11 -3.06
C THR A 37 -9.12 4.38 -1.96
N PRO A 38 -8.55 3.19 -2.24
CA PRO A 38 -7.57 2.56 -1.37
C PRO A 38 -6.34 3.46 -1.15
N ALA A 39 -5.57 3.15 -0.11
CA ALA A 39 -4.36 3.89 0.23
C ALA A 39 -3.27 3.74 -0.83
N VAL A 40 -2.80 4.86 -1.38
CA VAL A 40 -1.82 4.89 -2.48
C VAL A 40 -0.36 5.01 -2.03
N GLY A 41 -0.12 5.42 -0.78
CA GLY A 41 1.22 5.78 -0.30
C GLY A 41 2.21 4.63 -0.34
N ASP A 42 1.85 3.48 0.19
CA ASP A 42 2.71 2.30 0.21
C ASP A 42 2.80 1.62 -1.16
N ILE A 43 1.70 1.62 -1.93
CA ILE A 43 1.70 1.16 -3.32
C ILE A 43 2.73 1.96 -4.13
N ARG A 44 2.72 3.29 -4.04
CA ARG A 44 3.70 4.16 -4.69
C ARG A 44 5.15 3.79 -4.34
N LYS A 45 5.44 3.60 -3.05
CA LYS A 45 6.80 3.22 -2.59
C LYS A 45 7.26 1.89 -3.20
N VAL A 46 6.36 0.93 -3.32
CA VAL A 46 6.63 -0.39 -3.92
C VAL A 46 6.84 -0.26 -5.43
N ILE A 47 6.00 0.49 -6.13
CA ILE A 47 6.15 0.78 -7.57
C ILE A 47 7.51 1.41 -7.83
N VAL A 48 7.87 2.46 -7.12
CA VAL A 48 9.17 3.14 -7.25
C VAL A 48 10.33 2.17 -7.01
N SER A 49 10.18 1.24 -6.06
CA SER A 49 11.25 0.28 -5.74
C SER A 49 11.47 -0.77 -6.82
N LEU A 50 10.41 -1.15 -7.55
CA LEU A 50 10.45 -2.13 -8.64
C LEU A 50 10.66 -1.51 -10.02
N SER A 51 10.57 -0.19 -10.16
CA SER A 51 10.74 0.49 -11.45
C SER A 51 12.20 0.41 -11.94
N GLU A 52 12.35 0.37 -13.26
CA GLU A 52 13.63 0.50 -13.98
C GLU A 52 13.77 1.89 -14.62
N THR A 53 13.36 2.90 -13.90
CA THR A 53 13.40 4.27 -14.38
C THR A 53 14.68 4.99 -13.97
N GLU A 54 14.98 6.08 -14.68
CA GLU A 54 16.09 6.96 -14.29
C GLU A 54 15.88 7.55 -12.89
N PRO A 55 16.96 7.85 -12.15
CA PRO A 55 16.90 8.40 -10.80
C PRO A 55 15.99 9.65 -10.68
N LEU A 56 15.96 10.49 -11.71
CA LEU A 56 15.10 11.68 -11.75
C LEU A 56 13.60 11.33 -11.71
N VAL A 57 13.20 10.23 -12.33
CA VAL A 57 11.80 9.77 -12.30
C VAL A 57 11.45 9.24 -10.90
N GLU A 58 12.38 8.55 -10.25
CA GLU A 58 12.21 8.15 -8.85
C GLU A 58 12.06 9.36 -7.93
N GLU A 59 12.89 10.39 -8.10
CA GLU A 59 12.79 11.65 -7.36
C GLU A 59 11.45 12.35 -7.62
N LEU A 60 11.00 12.41 -8.87
CA LEU A 60 9.73 12.99 -9.27
C LEU A 60 8.55 12.29 -8.58
N LEU A 61 8.49 10.97 -8.60
CA LEU A 61 7.42 10.20 -7.96
C LEU A 61 7.41 10.36 -6.44
N ASN A 62 8.56 10.61 -5.84
CA ASN A 62 8.71 10.86 -4.40
C ASN A 62 8.59 12.33 -4.03
N TYR A 63 8.61 13.24 -5.00
CA TYR A 63 8.54 14.67 -4.74
C TYR A 63 7.25 15.04 -4.01
N ARG A 64 7.37 15.83 -2.95
CA ARG A 64 6.26 16.37 -2.19
C ARG A 64 6.19 17.88 -2.37
N PHE A 65 5.01 18.36 -2.74
CA PHE A 65 4.78 19.79 -2.85
C PHE A 65 4.94 20.48 -1.49
N LYS A 66 5.65 21.59 -1.50
CA LYS A 66 5.78 22.52 -0.36
C LYS A 66 5.17 23.84 -0.77
N THR A 67 3.93 24.08 -0.36
CA THR A 67 3.14 25.24 -0.75
C THR A 67 2.15 25.60 0.35
N THR A 68 1.44 26.69 0.22
CA THR A 68 0.34 27.09 1.11
C THR A 68 -1.04 26.65 0.62
N SER A 69 -1.10 26.02 -0.56
CA SER A 69 -2.34 25.51 -1.16
C SER A 69 -2.65 24.06 -0.72
N ASP A 70 -3.76 23.51 -1.17
CA ASP A 70 -4.21 22.14 -0.90
C ASP A 70 -3.24 21.08 -1.42
N LEU A 71 -2.36 21.44 -2.38
CA LEU A 71 -1.30 20.56 -2.86
C LEU A 71 -0.22 20.29 -1.81
N ASN A 72 -0.16 21.08 -0.72
CA ASN A 72 0.89 20.96 0.29
C ASN A 72 0.97 19.54 0.86
N GLY A 73 2.16 18.94 0.80
CA GLY A 73 2.44 17.60 1.32
C GLY A 73 1.99 16.47 0.41
N HIS A 74 1.26 16.71 -0.69
CA HIS A 74 0.96 15.67 -1.66
C HIS A 74 2.22 15.21 -2.40
N ALA A 75 2.38 13.89 -2.52
CA ALA A 75 3.42 13.30 -3.36
C ALA A 75 2.91 13.19 -4.80
N VAL A 76 3.77 13.55 -5.78
CA VAL A 76 3.43 13.44 -7.21
C VAL A 76 2.96 12.03 -7.57
N GLY A 77 3.66 11.00 -7.13
CA GLY A 77 3.28 9.62 -7.41
C GLY A 77 1.96 9.19 -6.76
N ASN A 78 1.57 9.78 -5.61
CA ASN A 78 0.24 9.54 -5.05
C ASN A 78 -0.86 10.13 -5.94
N LEU A 79 -0.65 11.35 -6.43
CA LEU A 79 -1.59 12.00 -7.37
C LEU A 79 -1.70 11.22 -8.67
N LEU A 80 -0.57 10.76 -9.21
CA LEU A 80 -0.55 9.94 -10.44
C LEU A 80 -1.32 8.63 -10.27
N LEU A 81 -1.10 7.91 -9.15
CA LEU A 81 -1.83 6.66 -8.86
C LEU A 81 -3.33 6.89 -8.72
N THR A 82 -3.72 7.94 -7.99
CA THR A 82 -5.14 8.31 -7.85
C THR A 82 -5.75 8.66 -9.22
N ALA A 83 -5.05 9.44 -10.04
CA ALA A 83 -5.52 9.76 -11.39
C ALA A 83 -5.65 8.52 -12.28
N MET A 84 -4.66 7.62 -12.24
CA MET A 84 -4.71 6.37 -13.01
C MET A 84 -5.87 5.47 -12.57
N ALA A 85 -6.10 5.32 -11.27
CA ALA A 85 -7.22 4.56 -10.75
C ALA A 85 -8.58 5.14 -11.20
N ASN A 86 -8.70 6.47 -11.22
CA ASN A 86 -9.92 7.14 -11.73
C ASN A 86 -10.11 6.95 -13.25
N ILE A 87 -9.03 7.00 -14.03
CA ILE A 87 -9.08 6.80 -15.49
C ILE A 87 -9.46 5.36 -15.84
N THR A 88 -8.91 4.39 -15.12
CA THR A 88 -9.11 2.96 -15.39
C THR A 88 -10.31 2.35 -14.67
N GLY A 89 -10.86 3.05 -13.67
CA GLY A 89 -12.05 2.66 -12.94
C GLY A 89 -11.81 1.87 -11.64
N ASN A 90 -10.58 1.40 -11.40
CA ASN A 90 -10.19 0.74 -10.14
C ASN A 90 -8.68 0.86 -9.89
N MET A 91 -8.25 0.53 -8.67
CA MET A 91 -6.85 0.67 -8.25
C MET A 91 -5.93 -0.37 -8.92
N SER A 92 -6.37 -1.60 -9.07
CA SER A 92 -5.57 -2.68 -9.69
C SER A 92 -5.20 -2.35 -11.12
N ASP A 93 -6.15 -1.92 -11.95
CA ASP A 93 -5.91 -1.53 -13.34
C ASP A 93 -5.07 -0.24 -13.42
N GLY A 94 -5.27 0.69 -12.47
CA GLY A 94 -4.46 1.89 -12.33
C GLY A 94 -2.99 1.56 -12.04
N ILE A 95 -2.74 0.64 -11.11
CA ILE A 95 -1.41 0.14 -10.77
C ILE A 95 -0.79 -0.56 -11.98
N GLU A 96 -1.52 -1.44 -12.66
CA GLU A 96 -1.02 -2.17 -13.84
C GLU A 96 -0.63 -1.21 -14.96
N SER A 97 -1.48 -0.22 -15.24
CA SER A 97 -1.22 0.79 -16.27
C SER A 97 0.02 1.63 -15.95
N LEU A 98 0.15 2.11 -14.71
CA LEU A 98 1.32 2.87 -14.28
C LEU A 98 2.58 1.99 -14.27
N SER A 99 2.46 0.71 -13.92
CA SER A 99 3.55 -0.26 -13.96
C SER A 99 4.15 -0.43 -15.35
N LYS A 100 3.30 -0.42 -16.39
CA LYS A 100 3.75 -0.47 -17.80
C LYS A 100 4.53 0.79 -18.19
N VAL A 101 4.02 1.97 -17.77
CA VAL A 101 4.69 3.26 -18.06
C VAL A 101 6.06 3.35 -17.38
N LEU A 102 6.20 2.81 -16.18
CA LEU A 102 7.42 2.87 -15.38
C LEU A 102 8.33 1.63 -15.56
N ASN A 103 8.01 0.73 -16.47
CA ASN A 103 8.77 -0.50 -16.74
C ASN A 103 9.14 -1.28 -15.46
N LEU A 104 8.13 -1.71 -14.69
CA LEU A 104 8.36 -2.42 -13.44
C LEU A 104 8.93 -3.83 -13.66
N LYS A 105 9.92 -4.19 -12.86
CA LYS A 105 10.37 -5.57 -12.69
C LYS A 105 9.57 -6.27 -11.59
N GLY A 106 8.39 -6.75 -11.96
CA GLY A 106 7.48 -7.44 -11.06
C GLY A 106 6.07 -6.89 -11.10
N LYS A 107 5.21 -7.48 -10.31
CA LYS A 107 3.80 -7.10 -10.17
C LYS A 107 3.56 -6.45 -8.81
N VAL A 108 2.67 -5.47 -8.77
CA VAL A 108 2.21 -4.84 -7.53
C VAL A 108 0.70 -5.01 -7.47
N LEU A 109 0.23 -5.60 -6.38
CA LEU A 109 -1.18 -5.89 -6.17
C LEU A 109 -1.65 -5.22 -4.88
N PRO A 110 -2.74 -4.45 -4.90
CA PRO A 110 -3.39 -4.00 -3.67
C PRO A 110 -4.04 -5.21 -3.01
N LEU A 111 -4.02 -5.27 -1.68
CA LEU A 111 -4.69 -6.35 -0.94
C LEU A 111 -6.18 -6.40 -1.27
N THR A 112 -6.81 -5.23 -1.38
CA THR A 112 -8.24 -5.04 -1.65
C THR A 112 -8.46 -3.74 -2.41
N GLU A 113 -9.57 -3.66 -3.15
CA GLU A 113 -10.07 -2.42 -3.77
C GLU A 113 -10.87 -1.56 -2.78
N ASP A 114 -11.21 -2.12 -1.61
CA ASP A 114 -12.03 -1.43 -0.64
C ASP A 114 -11.26 -0.30 0.07
N ASN A 115 -11.94 0.78 0.37
CA ASN A 115 -11.45 1.83 1.25
C ASN A 115 -11.56 1.36 2.71
N VAL A 116 -10.53 0.66 3.19
CA VAL A 116 -10.54 -0.03 4.48
C VAL A 116 -10.01 0.85 5.62
N VAL A 117 -10.54 0.65 6.81
CA VAL A 117 -10.08 1.30 8.04
C VAL A 117 -9.54 0.25 9.00
N LEU A 118 -8.28 0.42 9.41
CA LEU A 118 -7.64 -0.42 10.42
C LEU A 118 -8.05 0.06 11.81
N MET A 119 -8.39 -0.89 12.67
CA MET A 119 -8.76 -0.69 14.07
C MET A 119 -7.75 -1.41 14.95
N ALA A 120 -7.44 -0.85 16.09
CA ALA A 120 -6.68 -1.54 17.13
C ALA A 120 -7.42 -1.50 18.46
N LYS A 121 -7.40 -2.63 19.17
CA LYS A 121 -7.75 -2.70 20.58
C LYS A 121 -6.47 -2.71 21.41
N MET A 122 -6.35 -1.79 22.32
CA MET A 122 -5.21 -1.67 23.22
C MET A 122 -5.37 -2.56 24.47
N HIS A 123 -4.27 -2.81 25.18
CA HIS A 123 -4.29 -3.60 26.41
C HIS A 123 -5.12 -2.95 27.53
N ASP A 124 -5.22 -1.64 27.56
CA ASP A 124 -6.05 -0.87 28.50
C ASP A 124 -7.55 -0.86 28.13
N GLY A 125 -7.92 -1.52 27.03
CA GLY A 125 -9.29 -1.60 26.53
C GLY A 125 -9.67 -0.50 25.55
N THR A 126 -8.83 0.50 25.32
CA THR A 126 -9.08 1.59 24.37
C THR A 126 -9.15 1.04 22.93
N ILE A 127 -10.08 1.58 22.13
CA ILE A 127 -10.17 1.31 20.68
C ILE A 127 -9.60 2.52 19.95
N VAL A 128 -8.65 2.26 19.05
CA VAL A 128 -8.02 3.28 18.20
C VAL A 128 -8.38 3.01 16.75
N GLU A 129 -8.85 4.03 16.04
CA GLU A 129 -9.23 3.97 14.63
C GLU A 129 -8.17 4.66 13.77
N GLY A 130 -7.77 4.00 12.68
CA GLY A 130 -6.83 4.52 11.69
C GLY A 130 -5.38 4.11 11.93
N GLU A 131 -4.67 3.81 10.84
CA GLU A 131 -3.27 3.36 10.86
C GLU A 131 -2.35 4.38 11.52
N HIS A 132 -2.52 5.64 11.15
CA HIS A 132 -1.72 6.75 11.68
C HIS A 132 -1.87 6.87 13.20
N HIS A 133 -3.10 6.92 13.71
CA HIS A 133 -3.36 7.02 15.16
C HIS A 133 -2.88 5.78 15.92
N ILE A 134 -2.98 4.58 15.30
CA ILE A 134 -2.46 3.34 15.90
C ILE A 134 -0.94 3.42 16.04
N THR A 135 -0.27 3.97 15.04
CA THR A 135 1.19 4.14 15.04
C THR A 135 1.64 5.17 16.07
N GLU A 136 0.86 6.23 16.29
CA GLU A 136 1.15 7.27 17.30
C GLU A 136 0.72 6.88 18.73
N ALA A 137 -0.08 5.85 18.88
CA ALA A 137 -0.55 5.41 20.20
C ALA A 137 0.60 4.91 21.06
N HIS A 138 0.69 5.42 22.29
CA HIS A 138 1.73 5.03 23.26
C HIS A 138 1.38 3.77 24.05
N SER A 139 0.16 3.24 23.91
CA SER A 139 -0.29 2.02 24.59
C SER A 139 0.07 0.77 23.81
N LYS A 140 0.23 -0.36 24.51
CA LYS A 140 0.50 -1.65 23.86
C LYS A 140 -0.74 -2.14 23.10
N ILE A 141 -0.55 -2.49 21.85
CA ILE A 141 -1.60 -3.06 20.98
C ILE A 141 -1.85 -4.51 21.42
N LYS A 142 -3.11 -4.84 21.66
CA LYS A 142 -3.56 -6.21 21.96
C LYS A 142 -3.92 -6.97 20.70
N GLU A 143 -4.68 -6.35 19.82
CA GLU A 143 -5.12 -6.92 18.54
C GLU A 143 -5.41 -5.81 17.52
N VAL A 144 -5.32 -6.15 16.24
CA VAL A 144 -5.75 -5.31 15.14
C VAL A 144 -6.81 -6.03 14.31
N TYR A 145 -7.74 -5.27 13.75
CA TYR A 145 -8.83 -5.78 12.92
C TYR A 145 -9.31 -4.69 11.95
N TYR A 146 -10.02 -5.06 10.91
CA TYR A 146 -10.67 -4.11 10.01
C TYR A 146 -12.04 -3.70 10.53
N LYS A 147 -12.39 -2.42 10.41
CA LYS A 147 -13.72 -1.90 10.77
C LYS A 147 -14.82 -2.63 9.99
N HIS A 148 -14.57 -2.90 8.72
CA HIS A 148 -15.38 -3.75 7.86
C HIS A 148 -14.47 -4.77 7.17
N LYS A 149 -14.94 -6.03 7.06
CA LYS A 149 -14.14 -7.09 6.42
C LYS A 149 -13.85 -6.71 4.96
N PRO A 150 -12.56 -6.59 4.56
CA PRO A 150 -12.22 -6.34 3.17
C PRO A 150 -12.50 -7.57 2.29
N ILE A 151 -12.78 -7.30 1.01
CA ILE A 151 -12.78 -8.32 -0.03
C ILE A 151 -11.38 -8.35 -0.62
N VAL A 152 -10.65 -9.45 -0.39
CA VAL A 152 -9.30 -9.61 -0.92
C VAL A 152 -9.37 -9.81 -2.44
N CYS A 153 -8.51 -9.10 -3.18
CA CYS A 153 -8.45 -9.23 -4.64
C CYS A 153 -8.11 -10.67 -5.07
N ASP A 154 -8.83 -11.22 -6.03
CA ASP A 154 -8.60 -12.58 -6.55
C ASP A 154 -7.18 -12.77 -7.06
N ALA A 155 -6.59 -11.73 -7.67
CA ALA A 155 -5.21 -11.72 -8.12
C ALA A 155 -4.20 -11.95 -6.96
N VAL A 156 -4.50 -11.45 -5.76
CA VAL A 156 -3.68 -11.68 -4.55
C VAL A 156 -3.74 -13.14 -4.14
N ILE A 157 -4.95 -13.71 -4.06
CA ILE A 157 -5.14 -15.13 -3.70
C ILE A 157 -4.43 -16.03 -4.70
N LYS A 158 -4.56 -15.75 -5.99
CA LYS A 158 -3.88 -16.47 -7.05
C LYS A 158 -2.36 -16.39 -6.89
N ALA A 159 -1.81 -15.19 -6.71
CA ALA A 159 -0.37 -14.98 -6.55
C ALA A 159 0.20 -15.74 -5.35
N ILE A 160 -0.52 -15.76 -4.22
CA ILE A 160 -0.11 -16.50 -3.02
C ILE A 160 -0.09 -18.01 -3.27
N ARG A 161 -1.09 -18.55 -3.96
CA ARG A 161 -1.18 -19.98 -4.26
C ARG A 161 -0.14 -20.48 -5.26
N GLU A 162 0.27 -19.61 -6.17
CA GLU A 162 1.23 -19.94 -7.23
C GLU A 162 2.68 -19.63 -6.83
N ALA A 163 2.91 -19.02 -5.67
CA ALA A 163 4.24 -18.61 -5.23
C ALA A 163 5.07 -19.80 -4.74
N ASP A 164 6.31 -19.92 -5.21
CA ASP A 164 7.30 -20.88 -4.68
C ASP A 164 7.86 -20.43 -3.32
N CYS A 165 7.84 -19.13 -3.05
CA CYS A 165 8.33 -18.55 -1.81
C CYS A 165 7.50 -17.31 -1.41
N ILE A 166 7.09 -17.24 -0.15
CA ILE A 166 6.38 -16.10 0.42
C ILE A 166 7.27 -15.43 1.44
N ILE A 167 7.53 -14.13 1.24
CA ILE A 167 8.36 -13.33 2.14
C ILE A 167 7.49 -12.32 2.88
N LEU A 168 7.41 -12.45 4.20
CA LEU A 168 6.86 -11.40 5.05
C LEU A 168 7.92 -10.31 5.19
N SER A 169 7.68 -9.20 4.53
CA SER A 169 8.64 -8.10 4.43
C SER A 169 8.80 -7.33 5.75
N MET A 170 9.87 -6.54 5.83
CA MET A 170 10.09 -5.61 6.92
C MET A 170 9.08 -4.47 6.89
N GLY A 171 8.43 -4.24 8.01
CA GLY A 171 7.43 -3.19 8.23
C GLY A 171 6.93 -3.26 9.67
N SER A 172 6.07 -2.33 10.05
CA SER A 172 5.37 -2.40 11.35
C SER A 172 4.56 -3.69 11.42
N LEU A 173 4.74 -4.47 12.48
CA LEU A 173 4.00 -5.71 12.68
C LEU A 173 2.49 -5.47 12.62
N PHE A 174 2.01 -4.48 13.35
CA PHE A 174 0.58 -4.25 13.54
C PHE A 174 -0.08 -3.47 12.40
N THR A 175 0.65 -2.58 11.72
CA THR A 175 0.08 -1.66 10.74
C THR A 175 0.47 -1.97 9.29
N SER A 176 1.47 -2.85 9.07
CA SER A 176 1.90 -3.23 7.72
C SER A 176 1.81 -4.73 7.45
N ILE A 177 2.19 -5.60 8.41
CA ILE A 177 2.24 -7.05 8.20
C ILE A 177 0.90 -7.69 8.55
N LEU A 178 0.43 -7.51 9.79
CA LEU A 178 -0.83 -8.11 10.26
C LEU A 178 -2.05 -7.72 9.43
N PRO A 179 -2.20 -6.50 8.89
CA PRO A 179 -3.32 -6.18 8.02
C PRO A 179 -3.51 -7.15 6.84
N ASN A 180 -2.43 -7.70 6.28
CA ASN A 180 -2.53 -8.73 5.24
C ASN A 180 -2.97 -10.08 5.83
N LEU A 181 -2.43 -10.45 7.00
CA LEU A 181 -2.62 -11.78 7.59
C LEU A 181 -3.95 -11.97 8.33
N ILE A 182 -4.59 -10.88 8.79
CA ILE A 182 -5.92 -10.97 9.41
C ILE A 182 -7.05 -11.23 8.41
N CYS A 183 -6.77 -11.13 7.13
CA CYS A 183 -7.69 -11.53 6.07
C CYS A 183 -7.69 -13.06 5.95
N LYS A 184 -8.79 -13.71 6.38
CA LYS A 184 -8.88 -15.18 6.40
C LYS A 184 -8.61 -15.83 5.04
N ASP A 185 -8.88 -15.14 3.95
CA ASP A 185 -8.69 -15.64 2.60
C ASP A 185 -7.21 -15.66 2.17
N VAL A 186 -6.34 -14.89 2.87
CA VAL A 186 -4.89 -14.86 2.67
C VAL A 186 -4.17 -16.01 3.39
N ILE A 187 -4.71 -16.49 4.52
CA ILE A 187 -4.06 -17.49 5.38
C ILE A 187 -4.62 -18.93 5.22
N LYS A 188 -5.55 -19.13 4.30
CA LYS A 188 -6.09 -20.44 3.93
C LYS A 188 -5.26 -21.11 2.84
#